data_26b6c1aba38772520e75fb5abafa615c
#
_entry.id   26b6c1aba38772520e75fb5abafa615c
#
_cell.length_a   1.000
_cell.length_b   1.000
_cell.length_c   1.000
_cell.angle_alpha   90.00
_cell.angle_beta   90.00
_cell.angle_gamma   90.00
#
_symmetry.space_group_name_H-M   'P 1'
#
loop_
_entity.id
_entity.type
_entity.pdbx_description
1 polymer ?
#
loop_
_entity_poly.entity_id
_entity_poly.type
_entity_poly.pdbx_seq_one_letter_code
_entity_poly.pdbx_strand_id
1 'polypeptide(L)'
;MILNKDSVLNALKKVNDPDLHKDLVSLNMIKEITIDNNNVKVVVELTTPACPLKGKIEADCVTAIKNEIPNVGRIEITMTAKVQPSLTQKMNQLLPGVKNTIAVASGKGGVGKSTVAVNLAVALALDGAKVGLIDADIYGPSIPTMLGINNKPRIYQDPNTQKMLPLENYGIKVISIGFLIDDDAPVIWRGPMASGAIKQFMSDVHWDELDYLIFDLPPGTGDIQLTLV
;
A
#
# COMPACT_ATOMS: atom_id res chain seq x y z
N MET A 1 -16.43 -8.78 -37.72
CA MET A 1 -15.28 -7.85 -37.61
C MET A 1 -14.01 -8.68 -37.62
N ILE A 2 -12.94 -8.23 -38.25
CA ILE A 2 -11.68 -8.99 -38.28
C ILE A 2 -10.98 -8.80 -36.93
N LEU A 3 -10.51 -9.90 -36.32
CA LEU A 3 -9.74 -9.85 -35.09
C LEU A 3 -8.39 -9.16 -35.33
N ASN A 4 -8.21 -7.99 -34.75
CA ASN A 4 -6.96 -7.24 -34.72
C ASN A 4 -6.89 -6.39 -33.45
N LYS A 5 -5.74 -5.77 -33.16
CA LYS A 5 -5.55 -4.93 -31.95
C LYS A 5 -6.55 -3.78 -31.85
N ASP A 6 -6.89 -3.16 -32.98
CA ASP A 6 -7.82 -2.02 -33.00
C ASP A 6 -9.26 -2.45 -32.68
N SER A 7 -9.70 -3.62 -33.18
CA SER A 7 -11.02 -4.15 -32.82
C SER A 7 -11.13 -4.50 -31.33
N VAL A 8 -10.07 -5.04 -30.72
CA VAL A 8 -10.01 -5.30 -29.27
C VAL A 8 -10.00 -3.98 -28.48
N LEU A 9 -9.20 -2.99 -28.88
CA LEU A 9 -9.21 -1.67 -28.27
C LEU A 9 -10.58 -0.99 -28.34
N ASN A 10 -11.25 -1.08 -29.47
CA ASN A 10 -12.60 -0.51 -29.64
C ASN A 10 -13.64 -1.21 -28.73
N ALA A 11 -13.51 -2.52 -28.53
CA ALA A 11 -14.32 -3.23 -27.56
C ALA A 11 -14.06 -2.72 -26.13
N LEU A 12 -12.79 -2.57 -25.73
CA LEU A 12 -12.38 -2.13 -24.40
C LEU A 12 -12.69 -0.66 -24.11
N LYS A 13 -12.85 0.21 -25.10
CA LYS A 13 -13.40 1.57 -24.92
C LYS A 13 -14.83 1.60 -24.40
N LYS A 14 -15.56 0.48 -24.48
CA LYS A 14 -16.93 0.35 -23.93
C LYS A 14 -16.94 -0.06 -22.46
N VAL A 15 -15.78 -0.41 -21.90
CA VAL A 15 -15.62 -0.82 -20.49
C VAL A 15 -15.16 0.38 -19.68
N ASN A 16 -15.99 0.82 -18.75
CA ASN A 16 -15.67 1.93 -17.85
C ASN A 16 -15.11 1.40 -16.53
N ASP A 17 -14.11 2.08 -16.00
CA ASP A 17 -13.74 1.93 -14.59
C ASP A 17 -14.88 2.50 -13.74
N PRO A 18 -15.43 1.70 -12.79
CA PRO A 18 -16.61 2.13 -12.03
C PRO A 18 -16.33 3.29 -11.06
N ASP A 19 -15.08 3.44 -10.60
CA ASP A 19 -14.67 4.47 -9.64
C ASP A 19 -14.29 5.77 -10.36
N LEU A 20 -13.57 5.65 -11.49
CA LEU A 20 -13.07 6.78 -12.25
C LEU A 20 -14.06 7.29 -13.31
N HIS A 21 -15.13 6.53 -13.59
CA HIS A 21 -16.20 6.85 -14.57
C HIS A 21 -15.68 7.20 -15.97
N LYS A 22 -14.57 6.57 -16.38
CA LYS A 22 -13.95 6.71 -17.70
C LYS A 22 -13.59 5.34 -18.25
N ASP A 23 -13.52 5.22 -19.57
CA ASP A 23 -13.13 3.96 -20.21
C ASP A 23 -11.67 3.59 -19.94
N LEU A 24 -11.38 2.28 -19.90
CA LEU A 24 -10.06 1.74 -19.59
C LEU A 24 -8.97 2.17 -20.58
N VAL A 25 -9.33 2.43 -21.82
CA VAL A 25 -8.38 2.85 -22.87
C VAL A 25 -7.98 4.32 -22.66
N SER A 26 -8.98 5.20 -22.42
CA SER A 26 -8.73 6.62 -22.10
C SER A 26 -7.96 6.80 -20.79
N LEU A 27 -8.14 5.89 -19.83
CA LEU A 27 -7.36 5.86 -18.59
C LEU A 27 -5.96 5.28 -18.75
N ASN A 28 -5.59 4.86 -19.96
CA ASN A 28 -4.31 4.21 -20.26
C ASN A 28 -4.04 2.97 -19.38
N MET A 29 -5.10 2.23 -19.04
CA MET A 29 -5.02 1.01 -18.23
C MET A 29 -4.71 -0.23 -19.07
N ILE A 30 -4.92 -0.20 -20.38
CA ILE A 30 -4.58 -1.29 -21.31
C ILE A 30 -3.10 -1.16 -21.68
N LYS A 31 -2.27 -2.09 -21.20
CA LYS A 31 -0.81 -2.05 -21.43
C LYS A 31 -0.37 -2.88 -22.60
N GLU A 32 -0.98 -4.03 -22.78
CA GLU A 32 -0.59 -4.95 -23.84
C GLU A 32 -1.80 -5.71 -24.38
N ILE A 33 -1.83 -5.89 -25.69
CA ILE A 33 -2.77 -6.77 -26.38
C ILE A 33 -1.96 -7.70 -27.27
N THR A 34 -2.02 -8.99 -26.97
CA THR A 34 -1.42 -10.06 -27.78
C THR A 34 -2.51 -10.89 -28.41
N ILE A 35 -2.37 -11.14 -29.72
CA ILE A 35 -3.29 -11.98 -30.47
C ILE A 35 -2.48 -13.15 -31.02
N ASP A 36 -2.92 -14.35 -30.70
CA ASP A 36 -2.35 -15.58 -31.23
C ASP A 36 -3.45 -16.41 -31.90
N ASN A 37 -3.38 -16.51 -33.22
CA ASN A 37 -4.44 -17.06 -34.06
C ASN A 37 -5.80 -16.38 -33.79
N ASN A 38 -6.67 -17.03 -33.02
CA ASN A 38 -7.99 -16.52 -32.66
C ASN A 38 -8.12 -16.22 -31.15
N ASN A 39 -7.03 -16.36 -30.38
CA ASN A 39 -6.99 -16.10 -28.95
C ASN A 39 -6.48 -14.68 -28.67
N VAL A 40 -7.02 -14.07 -27.63
CA VAL A 40 -6.69 -12.70 -27.22
C VAL A 40 -6.20 -12.71 -25.78
N LYS A 41 -5.03 -12.12 -25.55
CA LYS A 41 -4.52 -11.83 -24.20
C LYS A 41 -4.41 -10.33 -24.05
N VAL A 42 -4.96 -9.80 -22.94
CA VAL A 42 -4.92 -8.37 -22.59
C VAL A 42 -4.30 -8.22 -21.21
N VAL A 43 -3.37 -7.28 -21.08
CA VAL A 43 -2.82 -6.85 -19.78
C VAL A 43 -3.48 -5.54 -19.40
N VAL A 44 -4.18 -5.56 -18.26
CA VAL A 44 -4.86 -4.40 -17.67
C VAL A 44 -4.12 -3.99 -16.39
N GLU A 45 -3.64 -2.75 -16.32
CA GLU A 45 -2.92 -2.21 -15.16
C GLU A 45 -3.86 -1.34 -14.31
N LEU A 46 -4.12 -1.78 -13.10
CA LEU A 46 -4.91 -1.05 -12.10
C LEU A 46 -4.04 -0.03 -11.34
N THR A 47 -4.68 0.92 -10.68
CA THR A 47 -4.00 1.92 -9.85
C THR A 47 -3.62 1.40 -8.46
N THR A 48 -4.20 0.28 -8.03
CA THR A 48 -3.92 -0.39 -6.76
C THR A 48 -4.10 -1.90 -6.91
N PRO A 49 -3.27 -2.74 -6.26
CA PRO A 49 -3.47 -4.19 -6.25
C PRO A 49 -4.73 -4.59 -5.45
N ALA A 50 -5.15 -3.78 -4.48
CA ALA A 50 -6.31 -3.98 -3.62
C ALA A 50 -7.63 -3.46 -4.22
N CYS A 51 -7.79 -3.50 -5.56
CA CYS A 51 -9.03 -3.06 -6.20
C CYS A 51 -10.16 -4.08 -5.96
N PRO A 52 -11.25 -3.72 -5.23
CA PRO A 52 -12.35 -4.64 -4.95
C PRO A 52 -13.16 -4.99 -6.20
N LEU A 53 -13.03 -4.19 -7.26
CA LEU A 53 -13.76 -4.35 -8.52
C LEU A 53 -12.96 -5.09 -9.60
N LYS A 54 -11.79 -5.61 -9.26
CA LYS A 54 -10.91 -6.34 -10.18
C LYS A 54 -11.64 -7.42 -10.98
N GLY A 55 -12.39 -8.29 -10.29
CA GLY A 55 -13.15 -9.37 -10.95
C GLY A 55 -14.27 -8.84 -11.85
N LYS A 56 -14.91 -7.72 -11.50
CA LYS A 56 -15.93 -7.09 -12.33
C LYS A 56 -15.32 -6.53 -13.62
N ILE A 57 -14.23 -5.77 -13.49
CA ILE A 57 -13.51 -5.18 -14.65
C ILE A 57 -13.06 -6.29 -15.62
N GLU A 58 -12.54 -7.41 -15.07
CA GLU A 58 -12.15 -8.57 -15.86
C GLU A 58 -13.33 -9.16 -16.64
N ALA A 59 -14.46 -9.39 -15.97
CA ALA A 59 -15.67 -9.94 -16.59
C ALA A 59 -16.25 -8.99 -17.66
N ASP A 60 -16.24 -7.69 -17.40
CA ASP A 60 -16.72 -6.65 -18.33
C ASP A 60 -15.81 -6.59 -19.58
N CYS A 61 -14.48 -6.71 -19.42
CA CYS A 61 -13.55 -6.81 -20.55
C CYS A 61 -13.83 -8.03 -21.43
N VAL A 62 -13.98 -9.21 -20.84
CA VAL A 62 -14.29 -10.44 -21.55
C VAL A 62 -15.61 -10.29 -22.32
N THR A 63 -16.63 -9.76 -21.67
CA THR A 63 -17.97 -9.55 -22.27
C THR A 63 -17.91 -8.58 -23.44
N ALA A 64 -17.22 -7.45 -23.28
CA ALA A 64 -17.08 -6.44 -24.32
C ALA A 64 -16.36 -7.00 -25.56
N ILE A 65 -15.28 -7.75 -25.39
CA ILE A 65 -14.53 -8.37 -26.48
C ILE A 65 -15.40 -9.40 -27.21
N LYS A 66 -16.12 -10.27 -26.48
CA LYS A 66 -17.02 -11.28 -27.09
C LYS A 66 -18.13 -10.65 -27.90
N ASN A 67 -18.72 -9.56 -27.41
CA ASN A 67 -19.81 -8.86 -28.09
C ASN A 67 -19.35 -8.18 -29.38
N GLU A 68 -18.14 -7.64 -29.42
CA GLU A 68 -17.59 -6.97 -30.59
C GLU A 68 -17.00 -7.93 -31.61
N ILE A 69 -16.46 -9.07 -31.14
CA ILE A 69 -15.76 -10.07 -31.95
C ILE A 69 -16.36 -11.46 -31.69
N PRO A 70 -17.50 -11.81 -32.32
CA PRO A 70 -18.25 -13.04 -32.01
C PRO A 70 -17.47 -14.34 -32.20
N ASN A 71 -16.47 -14.36 -33.10
CA ASN A 71 -15.67 -15.54 -33.42
C ASN A 71 -14.30 -15.55 -32.69
N VAL A 72 -14.13 -14.74 -31.64
CA VAL A 72 -12.92 -14.77 -30.81
C VAL A 72 -12.82 -16.11 -30.08
N GLY A 73 -11.61 -16.67 -29.99
CA GLY A 73 -11.33 -17.89 -29.26
C GLY A 73 -11.24 -17.65 -27.73
N ARG A 74 -10.19 -18.14 -27.12
CA ARG A 74 -9.91 -17.89 -25.70
C ARG A 74 -9.53 -16.44 -25.45
N ILE A 75 -10.15 -15.82 -24.45
CA ILE A 75 -9.80 -14.49 -23.97
C ILE A 75 -9.17 -14.67 -22.58
N GLU A 76 -7.98 -14.12 -22.41
CA GLU A 76 -7.24 -14.11 -21.15
C GLU A 76 -6.97 -12.66 -20.77
N ILE A 77 -7.49 -12.25 -19.60
CA ILE A 77 -7.23 -10.93 -19.03
C ILE A 77 -6.26 -11.09 -17.86
N THR A 78 -5.08 -10.47 -17.97
CA THR A 78 -4.08 -10.45 -16.91
C THR A 78 -4.15 -9.11 -16.20
N MET A 79 -4.52 -9.12 -14.91
CA MET A 79 -4.57 -7.91 -14.11
C MET A 79 -3.24 -7.66 -13.41
N THR A 80 -2.66 -6.50 -13.64
CA THR A 80 -1.48 -5.99 -12.93
C THR A 80 -1.87 -4.74 -12.15
N ALA A 81 -0.99 -4.23 -11.30
CA ALA A 81 -1.22 -2.99 -10.58
C ALA A 81 0.05 -2.16 -10.48
N LYS A 82 -0.10 -0.84 -10.57
CA LYS A 82 0.98 0.12 -10.38
C LYS A 82 0.49 1.27 -9.50
N VAL A 83 0.88 1.21 -8.23
CA VAL A 83 0.54 2.27 -7.26
C VAL A 83 1.25 3.56 -7.64
N GLN A 84 0.50 4.65 -7.77
CA GLN A 84 1.02 5.97 -8.09
C GLN A 84 1.44 6.69 -6.81
N PRO A 85 2.55 7.44 -6.80
CA PRO A 85 2.96 8.27 -5.67
C PRO A 85 1.99 9.44 -5.47
N SER A 86 1.61 9.71 -4.21
CA SER A 86 0.79 10.87 -3.83
C SER A 86 1.42 11.73 -2.74
N LEU A 87 2.67 11.46 -2.36
CA LEU A 87 3.35 12.22 -1.31
C LEU A 87 3.67 13.65 -1.74
N THR A 88 3.61 14.56 -0.78
CA THR A 88 4.12 15.93 -0.95
C THR A 88 5.65 15.92 -1.09
N GLN A 89 6.22 16.97 -1.69
CA GLN A 89 7.67 17.08 -1.90
C GLN A 89 8.46 16.98 -0.57
N LYS A 90 7.93 17.54 0.52
CA LYS A 90 8.53 17.47 1.85
C LYS A 90 8.56 16.05 2.40
N MET A 91 7.45 15.31 2.21
CA MET A 91 7.32 13.92 2.66
C MET A 91 8.23 12.99 1.87
N ASN A 92 8.38 13.20 0.56
CA ASN A 92 9.32 12.45 -0.28
C ASN A 92 10.78 12.59 0.16
N GLN A 93 11.18 13.72 0.76
CA GLN A 93 12.53 13.89 1.31
C GLN A 93 12.77 13.07 2.58
N LEU A 94 11.73 12.90 3.41
CA LEU A 94 11.81 12.12 4.65
C LEU A 94 11.65 10.61 4.41
N LEU A 95 10.88 10.24 3.40
CA LEU A 95 10.50 8.87 3.06
C LEU A 95 10.80 8.56 1.58
N PRO A 96 12.09 8.61 1.17
CA PRO A 96 12.45 8.28 -0.19
C PRO A 96 12.11 6.81 -0.47
N GLY A 97 11.35 6.55 -1.53
CA GLY A 97 10.91 5.20 -1.90
C GLY A 97 9.51 4.80 -1.38
N VAL A 98 8.90 5.60 -0.49
CA VAL A 98 7.49 5.38 -0.08
C VAL A 98 6.56 6.16 -1.01
N LYS A 99 5.57 5.48 -1.61
CA LYS A 99 4.65 6.11 -2.56
C LYS A 99 3.50 6.83 -1.87
N ASN A 100 2.93 6.23 -0.82
CA ASN A 100 1.76 6.75 -0.12
C ASN A 100 1.88 6.55 1.39
N THR A 101 1.31 7.48 2.16
CA THR A 101 1.21 7.37 3.61
C THR A 101 -0.25 7.34 4.04
N ILE A 102 -0.59 6.52 5.03
CA ILE A 102 -1.93 6.41 5.62
C ILE A 102 -1.80 6.57 7.13
N ALA A 103 -2.45 7.58 7.69
CA ALA A 103 -2.50 7.80 9.13
C ALA A 103 -3.81 7.27 9.71
N VAL A 104 -3.71 6.35 10.68
CA VAL A 104 -4.85 5.84 11.45
C VAL A 104 -4.89 6.56 12.79
N ALA A 105 -5.90 7.38 12.99
CA ALA A 105 -6.05 8.23 14.18
C ALA A 105 -7.41 8.02 14.83
N SER A 106 -7.51 8.35 16.12
CA SER A 106 -8.78 8.34 16.84
C SER A 106 -8.81 9.43 17.91
N GLY A 107 -9.99 9.98 18.17
CA GLY A 107 -10.19 10.97 19.23
C GLY A 107 -10.20 10.38 20.64
N LYS A 108 -10.39 9.05 20.77
CA LYS A 108 -10.47 8.33 22.06
C LYS A 108 -9.60 7.08 22.03
N GLY A 109 -9.06 6.70 23.21
CA GLY A 109 -8.40 5.42 23.39
C GLY A 109 -9.39 4.24 23.40
N GLY A 110 -8.91 3.03 23.10
CA GLY A 110 -9.70 1.80 23.21
C GLY A 110 -10.77 1.57 22.13
N VAL A 111 -10.78 2.35 21.03
CA VAL A 111 -11.76 2.22 19.94
C VAL A 111 -11.33 1.29 18.80
N GLY A 112 -10.20 0.60 18.96
CA GLY A 112 -9.71 -0.34 17.95
C GLY A 112 -8.80 0.28 16.88
N LYS A 113 -8.23 1.45 17.11
CA LYS A 113 -7.33 2.16 16.18
C LYS A 113 -6.19 1.25 15.68
N SER A 114 -5.40 0.67 16.57
CA SER A 114 -4.29 -0.22 16.23
C SER A 114 -4.76 -1.50 15.54
N THR A 115 -5.95 -2.00 15.91
CA THR A 115 -6.58 -3.13 15.22
C THR A 115 -6.86 -2.79 13.75
N VAL A 116 -7.39 -1.59 13.50
CA VAL A 116 -7.62 -1.13 12.11
C VAL A 116 -6.29 -0.98 11.37
N ALA A 117 -5.28 -0.35 11.98
CA ALA A 117 -3.97 -0.13 11.36
C ALA A 117 -3.29 -1.46 10.96
N VAL A 118 -3.25 -2.44 11.87
CA VAL A 118 -2.65 -3.76 11.61
C VAL A 118 -3.42 -4.51 10.52
N ASN A 119 -4.76 -4.58 10.62
CA ASN A 119 -5.55 -5.33 9.64
C ASN A 119 -5.50 -4.68 8.26
N LEU A 120 -5.49 -3.34 8.18
CA LEU A 120 -5.31 -2.63 6.92
C LEU A 120 -3.95 -2.94 6.29
N ALA A 121 -2.87 -2.91 7.08
CA ALA A 121 -1.52 -3.21 6.62
C ALA A 121 -1.42 -4.63 6.05
N VAL A 122 -1.91 -5.61 6.81
CA VAL A 122 -1.88 -7.02 6.40
C VAL A 122 -2.77 -7.26 5.19
N ALA A 123 -3.97 -6.68 5.14
CA ALA A 123 -4.88 -6.83 3.99
C ALA A 123 -4.25 -6.29 2.70
N LEU A 124 -3.65 -5.10 2.74
CA LEU A 124 -2.94 -4.54 1.59
C LEU A 124 -1.76 -5.41 1.14
N ALA A 125 -1.01 -5.99 2.09
CA ALA A 125 0.09 -6.90 1.77
C ALA A 125 -0.42 -8.21 1.15
N LEU A 126 -1.52 -8.77 1.65
CA LEU A 126 -2.16 -9.96 1.06
C LEU A 126 -2.63 -9.72 -0.38
N ASP A 127 -3.05 -8.50 -0.69
CA ASP A 127 -3.41 -8.10 -2.06
C ASP A 127 -2.18 -7.79 -2.95
N GLY A 128 -0.96 -7.92 -2.41
CA GLY A 128 0.30 -7.82 -3.14
C GLY A 128 0.97 -6.45 -3.10
N ALA A 129 0.53 -5.52 -2.24
CA ALA A 129 1.22 -4.26 -2.02
C ALA A 129 2.44 -4.44 -1.10
N LYS A 130 3.47 -3.63 -1.29
CA LYS A 130 4.61 -3.50 -0.37
C LYS A 130 4.23 -2.53 0.74
N VAL A 131 4.12 -3.02 1.98
CA VAL A 131 3.55 -2.25 3.10
C VAL A 131 4.51 -2.16 4.28
N GLY A 132 4.59 -0.95 4.84
CA GLY A 132 5.23 -0.68 6.13
C GLY A 132 4.21 -0.21 7.17
N LEU A 133 4.50 -0.44 8.44
CA LEU A 133 3.69 -0.02 9.58
C LEU A 133 4.58 0.60 10.66
N ILE A 134 4.28 1.84 11.04
CA ILE A 134 4.89 2.54 12.18
C ILE A 134 3.89 2.56 13.33
N ASP A 135 4.26 1.95 14.46
CA ASP A 135 3.56 2.10 15.73
C ASP A 135 4.08 3.38 16.41
N ALA A 136 3.29 4.43 16.32
CA ALA A 136 3.55 5.73 16.90
C ALA A 136 2.82 5.96 18.22
N ASP A 137 2.10 4.95 18.74
CA ASP A 137 1.43 5.03 20.05
C ASP A 137 2.41 4.72 21.20
N ILE A 138 3.10 5.77 21.62
CA ILE A 138 4.16 5.70 22.61
C ILE A 138 3.64 5.31 24.00
N TYR A 139 2.38 5.61 24.28
CA TYR A 139 1.78 5.36 25.60
C TYR A 139 1.26 3.93 25.76
N GLY A 140 1.08 3.21 24.69
CA GLY A 140 0.59 1.84 24.71
C GLY A 140 0.91 1.10 23.41
N PRO A 141 2.22 0.87 23.11
CA PRO A 141 2.62 0.20 21.88
C PRO A 141 2.06 -1.23 21.89
N SER A 142 1.06 -1.48 21.05
CA SER A 142 0.34 -2.75 21.01
C SER A 142 0.67 -3.60 19.77
N ILE A 143 1.22 -2.99 18.74
CA ILE A 143 1.48 -3.64 17.45
C ILE A 143 2.45 -4.83 17.57
N PRO A 144 3.55 -4.77 18.35
CA PRO A 144 4.42 -5.93 18.54
C PRO A 144 3.66 -7.17 19.01
N THR A 145 2.83 -6.99 20.03
CA THR A 145 2.01 -8.09 20.59
C THR A 145 0.99 -8.59 19.57
N MET A 146 0.31 -7.69 18.85
CA MET A 146 -0.71 -8.05 17.86
C MET A 146 -0.12 -8.84 16.68
N LEU A 147 1.10 -8.54 16.29
CA LEU A 147 1.81 -9.22 15.21
C LEU A 147 2.65 -10.43 15.68
N GLY A 148 2.66 -10.72 17.00
CA GLY A 148 3.46 -11.81 17.55
C GLY A 148 4.97 -11.59 17.40
N ILE A 149 5.42 -10.34 17.38
CA ILE A 149 6.83 -9.97 17.25
C ILE A 149 7.42 -9.77 18.65
N ASN A 150 8.16 -10.77 19.11
CA ASN A 150 8.79 -10.75 20.44
C ASN A 150 10.30 -10.39 20.39
N ASN A 151 10.84 -10.20 19.21
CA ASN A 151 12.25 -9.87 19.00
C ASN A 151 12.46 -8.36 19.03
N LYS A 152 13.55 -7.91 19.67
CA LYS A 152 14.00 -6.52 19.49
C LYS A 152 14.59 -6.37 18.11
N PRO A 153 14.35 -5.23 17.40
CA PRO A 153 14.97 -4.98 16.11
C PRO A 153 16.49 -5.04 16.31
N ARG A 154 17.15 -5.83 15.50
CA ARG A 154 18.59 -5.70 15.38
C ARG A 154 18.83 -4.38 14.69
N ILE A 155 19.46 -3.44 15.38
CA ILE A 155 20.01 -2.25 14.72
C ILE A 155 21.13 -2.79 13.82
N TYR A 156 20.76 -3.14 12.60
CA TYR A 156 21.75 -3.43 11.59
C TYR A 156 22.25 -2.07 11.13
N GLN A 157 23.40 -1.70 11.66
CA GLN A 157 24.16 -0.60 11.11
C GLN A 157 24.66 -1.10 9.76
N ASP A 158 23.98 -0.76 8.68
CA ASP A 158 24.60 -0.75 7.37
C ASP A 158 25.83 0.13 7.52
N PRO A 159 27.05 -0.38 7.27
CA PRO A 159 28.29 0.38 7.43
C PRO A 159 28.27 1.73 6.68
N ASN A 160 27.41 1.85 5.66
CA ASN A 160 27.32 3.03 4.81
C ASN A 160 26.19 4.00 5.25
N THR A 161 25.12 3.55 5.86
CA THR A 161 23.92 4.39 6.10
C THR A 161 23.49 4.46 7.56
N GLN A 162 23.97 3.56 8.44
CA GLN A 162 23.58 3.46 9.86
C GLN A 162 22.05 3.41 10.08
N LYS A 163 21.29 2.91 9.10
CA LYS A 163 19.83 2.80 9.19
C LYS A 163 19.39 1.58 9.98
N MET A 164 18.28 1.71 10.71
CA MET A 164 17.63 0.58 11.37
C MET A 164 16.91 -0.27 10.35
N LEU A 165 16.98 -1.61 10.49
CA LEU A 165 16.15 -2.52 9.71
C LEU A 165 14.81 -2.71 10.43
N PRO A 166 13.68 -2.53 9.74
CA PRO A 166 12.38 -2.86 10.31
C PRO A 166 12.27 -4.37 10.51
N LEU A 167 11.48 -4.80 11.48
CA LEU A 167 11.11 -6.20 11.64
C LEU A 167 10.04 -6.56 10.60
N GLU A 168 9.95 -7.85 10.25
CA GLU A 168 8.98 -8.32 9.28
C GLU A 168 8.12 -9.45 9.86
N ASN A 169 6.80 -9.33 9.72
CA ASN A 169 5.86 -10.41 9.92
C ASN A 169 4.60 -10.18 9.07
N TYR A 170 3.88 -11.24 8.72
CA TYR A 170 2.69 -11.20 7.83
C TYR A 170 2.89 -10.44 6.52
N GLY A 171 4.12 -10.42 5.98
CA GLY A 171 4.43 -9.73 4.73
C GLY A 171 4.51 -8.21 4.82
N ILE A 172 4.53 -7.64 6.03
CA ILE A 172 4.68 -6.20 6.27
C ILE A 172 5.96 -5.89 7.04
N LYS A 173 6.55 -4.72 6.78
CA LYS A 173 7.68 -4.16 7.53
C LYS A 173 7.16 -3.36 8.70
N VAL A 174 7.73 -3.55 9.88
CA VAL A 174 7.20 -2.96 11.12
C VAL A 174 8.30 -2.31 11.93
N ILE A 175 8.04 -1.10 12.43
CA ILE A 175 8.81 -0.47 13.50
C ILE A 175 7.85 0.00 14.60
N SER A 176 8.20 -0.21 15.83
CA SER A 176 7.45 0.25 17.00
C SER A 176 8.39 0.83 18.04
N ILE A 177 7.94 1.87 18.72
CA ILE A 177 8.63 2.37 19.90
C ILE A 177 8.73 1.29 20.97
N GLY A 178 7.77 0.37 21.04
CA GLY A 178 7.78 -0.76 21.94
C GLY A 178 8.97 -1.71 21.76
N PHE A 179 9.62 -1.71 20.60
CA PHE A 179 10.86 -2.47 20.41
C PHE A 179 12.09 -1.82 21.03
N LEU A 180 12.04 -0.50 21.26
CA LEU A 180 13.18 0.30 21.73
C LEU A 180 13.12 0.57 23.23
N ILE A 181 11.98 0.31 23.86
CA ILE A 181 11.79 0.48 25.30
C ILE A 181 12.14 -0.83 26.00
N ASP A 182 12.99 -0.74 27.02
CA ASP A 182 13.21 -1.86 27.92
C ASP A 182 12.06 -1.90 28.95
N ASP A 183 11.50 -3.09 29.17
CA ASP A 183 10.39 -3.31 30.13
C ASP A 183 10.71 -2.82 31.55
N ASP A 184 12.00 -2.77 31.90
CA ASP A 184 12.50 -2.37 33.24
C ASP A 184 12.86 -0.89 33.36
N ALA A 185 12.77 -0.09 32.26
CA ALA A 185 13.14 1.32 32.26
C ALA A 185 11.91 2.21 32.03
N PRO A 186 11.34 2.87 33.06
CA PRO A 186 10.25 3.80 32.88
C PRO A 186 10.75 5.03 32.11
N VAL A 187 10.44 5.11 30.83
CA VAL A 187 10.74 6.28 30.00
C VAL A 187 9.54 7.22 30.01
N ILE A 188 9.71 8.41 30.57
CA ILE A 188 8.68 9.44 30.53
C ILE A 188 8.76 10.16 29.17
N TRP A 189 7.91 9.74 28.25
CA TRP A 189 7.79 10.36 26.94
C TRP A 189 7.02 11.69 27.03
N ARG A 190 7.64 12.78 26.58
CA ARG A 190 6.97 14.07 26.39
C ARG A 190 6.70 14.29 24.90
N GLY A 191 5.65 15.04 24.57
CA GLY A 191 5.22 15.27 23.17
C GLY A 191 6.35 15.56 22.16
N PRO A 192 7.30 16.46 22.43
CA PRO A 192 8.42 16.74 21.52
C PRO A 192 9.35 15.54 21.30
N MET A 193 9.58 14.70 22.32
CA MET A 193 10.40 13.49 22.19
C MET A 193 9.72 12.45 21.32
N ALA A 194 8.42 12.33 21.48
CA ALA A 194 7.58 11.47 20.67
C ALA A 194 7.60 11.83 19.18
N SER A 195 7.40 13.10 18.87
CA SER A 195 7.50 13.62 17.51
C SER A 195 8.90 13.44 16.92
N GLY A 196 9.94 13.56 17.75
CA GLY A 196 11.32 13.29 17.35
C GLY A 196 11.55 11.83 16.97
N ALA A 197 11.05 10.88 17.78
CA ALA A 197 11.16 9.45 17.52
C ALA A 197 10.45 9.04 16.21
N ILE A 198 9.28 9.60 15.93
CA ILE A 198 8.56 9.32 14.69
C ILE A 198 9.33 9.84 13.48
N LYS A 199 9.91 11.05 13.56
CA LYS A 199 10.77 11.56 12.50
C LYS A 199 11.97 10.65 12.26
N GLN A 200 12.59 10.12 13.33
CA GLN A 200 13.68 9.16 13.21
C GLN A 200 13.18 7.84 12.57
N PHE A 201 12.00 7.35 12.91
CA PHE A 201 11.43 6.17 12.24
C PHE A 201 11.17 6.40 10.77
N MET A 202 10.86 7.62 10.36
CA MET A 202 10.72 7.98 8.95
C MET A 202 12.07 8.05 8.24
N SER A 203 13.09 8.71 8.84
CA SER A 203 14.38 8.99 8.19
C SER A 203 15.42 7.89 8.37
N ASP A 204 15.45 7.26 9.56
CA ASP A 204 16.56 6.40 9.98
C ASP A 204 16.24 4.91 9.86
N VAL A 205 15.02 4.55 9.43
CA VAL A 205 14.63 3.18 9.10
C VAL A 205 14.79 2.93 7.61
N HIS A 206 15.30 1.76 7.25
CA HIS A 206 15.46 1.33 5.86
C HIS A 206 14.14 0.74 5.35
N TRP A 207 13.27 1.59 4.82
CA TRP A 207 11.95 1.18 4.35
C TRP A 207 11.97 0.54 2.96
N ASP A 208 13.04 0.70 2.17
CA ASP A 208 13.10 0.35 0.74
C ASP A 208 11.97 1.03 -0.07
N GLU A 209 11.55 0.35 -1.15
CA GLU A 209 10.39 0.80 -1.92
C GLU A 209 9.12 0.23 -1.31
N LEU A 210 8.25 1.12 -0.81
CA LEU A 210 6.92 0.79 -0.29
C LEU A 210 5.82 1.42 -1.14
N ASP A 211 4.73 0.70 -1.33
CA ASP A 211 3.51 1.23 -1.90
C ASP A 211 2.73 2.06 -0.86
N TYR A 212 2.74 1.57 0.40
CA TYR A 212 2.06 2.22 1.52
C TYR A 212 2.89 2.14 2.79
N LEU A 213 2.95 3.27 3.52
CA LEU A 213 3.44 3.31 4.90
C LEU A 213 2.30 3.76 5.80
N ILE A 214 1.90 2.90 6.73
CA ILE A 214 0.79 3.15 7.65
C ILE A 214 1.34 3.62 8.98
N PHE A 215 0.69 4.63 9.56
CA PHE A 215 1.01 5.16 10.89
C PHE A 215 -0.14 4.85 11.83
N ASP A 216 0.12 4.11 12.90
CA ASP A 216 -0.79 3.96 14.03
C ASP A 216 -0.50 5.07 15.03
N LEU A 217 -1.32 6.14 15.02
CA LEU A 217 -1.10 7.34 15.81
C LEU A 217 -1.67 7.18 17.22
N PRO A 218 -1.11 7.86 18.25
CA PRO A 218 -1.71 7.89 19.56
C PRO A 218 -3.12 8.53 19.54
N PRO A 219 -3.99 8.20 20.51
CA PRO A 219 -5.29 8.84 20.59
C PRO A 219 -5.18 10.32 20.92
N GLY A 220 -6.14 11.13 20.44
CA GLY A 220 -6.22 12.57 20.69
C GLY A 220 -5.71 13.42 19.52
N THR A 221 -5.39 14.69 19.80
CA THR A 221 -5.01 15.73 18.82
C THR A 221 -3.64 16.34 19.13
N GLY A 222 -2.66 15.50 19.49
CA GLY A 222 -1.35 15.95 19.93
C GLY A 222 -0.37 16.33 18.80
N ASP A 223 0.83 16.78 19.20
CA ASP A 223 1.91 17.23 18.30
C ASP A 223 2.38 16.18 17.28
N ILE A 224 2.13 14.91 17.56
CA ILE A 224 2.49 13.79 16.69
C ILE A 224 1.74 13.85 15.36
N GLN A 225 0.44 14.20 15.39
CA GLN A 225 -0.37 14.33 14.18
C GLN A 225 0.10 15.48 13.29
N LEU A 226 0.58 16.58 13.91
CA LEU A 226 1.16 17.71 13.18
C LEU A 226 2.51 17.38 12.51
N THR A 227 3.17 16.31 12.94
CA THR A 227 4.45 15.88 12.36
C THR A 227 4.26 15.24 10.98
N LEU A 228 3.05 14.71 10.68
CA LEU A 228 2.72 14.04 9.43
C LEU A 228 2.05 14.96 8.39
N VAL A 229 1.78 16.19 8.74
CA VAL A 229 1.24 17.24 7.86
C VAL A 229 2.33 18.25 7.54
#